data_1f9410a13686a7833b89a1bbc208cf1f
#
_entry.id   1f9410a13686a7833b89a1bbc208cf1f
#
_cell.length_a   1.000
_cell.length_b   1.000
_cell.length_c   1.000
_cell.angle_alpha   90.00
_cell.angle_beta   90.00
_cell.angle_gamma   90.00
#
_symmetry.space_group_name_H-M   'P 1'
#
loop_
_entity.id
_entity.type
_entity.pdbx_description
1 polymer ?
#
loop_
_entity_poly.entity_id
_entity_poly.type
_entity_poly.pdbx_seq_one_letter_code
_entity_poly.pdbx_strand_id
1 'polypeptide(L)'
;AAILQDRTQYSSAAFLSQVLEECPYSIEQWYTDNGTEYKGNLRKHEFMRLCTENNIKQSFTRPHTPRTNGKAERVIKTIQDMWLKKTRFASRIHRKQELIRFVNYYNTVKPHKGIDNLTPMEQLTNYFYPQEL
;
A
#
# COMPACT_ATOMS: atom_id res chain seq x y z
N ALA A 1 1.35 -4.92 -1.05
CA ALA A 1 0.00 -5.23 -0.57
C ALA A 1 0.04 -6.41 0.39
N ALA A 2 -0.88 -6.47 1.33
CA ALA A 2 -0.99 -7.57 2.29
C ALA A 2 -2.47 -7.88 2.62
N ILE A 3 -2.71 -9.10 3.09
CA ILE A 3 -3.98 -9.51 3.67
C ILE A 3 -3.82 -9.53 5.18
N LEU A 4 -4.49 -8.61 5.86
CA LEU A 4 -4.46 -8.51 7.32
C LEU A 4 -5.51 -9.41 7.96
N GLN A 5 -5.29 -9.78 9.22
CA GLN A 5 -6.24 -10.62 9.97
C GLN A 5 -7.47 -9.86 10.41
N ASP A 6 -7.27 -8.60 10.77
CA ASP A 6 -8.28 -7.72 11.32
C ASP A 6 -7.97 -6.25 10.95
N ARG A 7 -8.81 -5.35 11.42
CA ARG A 7 -8.71 -3.90 11.20
C ARG A 7 -8.29 -3.19 12.48
N THR A 8 -7.25 -3.70 13.13
CA THR A 8 -6.71 -3.11 14.35
C THR A 8 -5.46 -2.28 14.09
N GLN A 9 -5.13 -1.39 15.03
CA GLN A 9 -3.88 -0.63 15.02
C GLN A 9 -2.64 -1.53 15.01
N TYR A 10 -2.71 -2.71 15.59
CA TYR A 10 -1.59 -3.68 15.65
C TYR A 10 -1.34 -4.33 14.30
N SER A 11 -2.39 -4.74 13.60
CA SER A 11 -2.27 -5.27 12.23
C SER A 11 -1.78 -4.21 11.26
N SER A 12 -2.24 -2.98 11.39
CA SER A 12 -1.77 -1.85 10.58
C SER A 12 -0.31 -1.50 10.87
N ALA A 13 0.12 -1.54 12.14
CA ALA A 13 1.51 -1.34 12.54
C ALA A 13 2.42 -2.46 12.01
N ALA A 14 1.98 -3.71 12.06
CA ALA A 14 2.72 -4.84 11.48
C ALA A 14 2.89 -4.70 9.96
N PHE A 15 1.86 -4.24 9.26
CA PHE A 15 1.95 -3.94 7.83
C PHE A 15 2.92 -2.79 7.53
N LEU A 16 2.88 -1.72 8.32
CA LEU A 16 3.86 -0.63 8.19
C LEU A 16 5.29 -1.11 8.38
N SER A 17 5.55 -1.93 9.40
CA SER A 17 6.88 -2.54 9.62
C SER A 17 7.35 -3.33 8.41
N GLN A 18 6.49 -4.16 7.84
CA GLN A 18 6.80 -4.92 6.63
C GLN A 18 7.13 -3.99 5.45
N VAL A 19 6.36 -2.94 5.26
CA VAL A 19 6.61 -1.96 4.18
C VAL A 19 7.95 -1.25 4.40
N LEU A 20 8.30 -0.88 5.63
CA LEU A 20 9.58 -0.24 5.94
C LEU A 20 10.79 -1.15 5.67
N GLU A 21 10.64 -2.46 5.90
CA GLU A 21 11.68 -3.45 5.59
C GLU A 21 11.85 -3.70 4.10
N GLU A 22 10.74 -3.76 3.34
CA GLU A 22 10.73 -4.14 1.93
C GLU A 22 10.87 -2.96 0.97
N CYS A 23 10.55 -1.73 1.41
CA CYS A 23 10.55 -0.56 0.55
C CYS A 23 11.99 -0.12 0.22
N PRO A 24 12.37 0.01 -1.06
CA PRO A 24 13.74 0.37 -1.45
C PRO A 24 14.08 1.85 -1.27
N TYR A 25 13.15 2.65 -0.76
CA TYR A 25 13.33 4.10 -0.51
C TYR A 25 12.70 4.51 0.82
N SER A 26 13.09 5.68 1.33
CA SER A 26 12.53 6.23 2.57
C SER A 26 11.10 6.72 2.38
N ILE A 27 10.25 6.43 3.36
CA ILE A 27 8.87 6.90 3.40
C ILE A 27 8.81 8.14 4.29
N GLU A 28 8.47 9.28 3.72
CA GLU A 28 8.38 10.55 4.44
C GLU A 28 6.95 10.83 4.93
N GLN A 29 5.95 10.34 4.21
CA GLN A 29 4.54 10.59 4.49
C GLN A 29 3.69 9.34 4.30
N TRP A 30 2.78 9.13 5.23
CA TRP A 30 1.77 8.07 5.15
C TRP A 30 0.37 8.67 5.15
N TYR A 31 -0.37 8.43 4.09
CA TYR A 31 -1.70 8.99 3.88
C TYR A 31 -2.77 7.92 4.04
N THR A 32 -3.74 8.13 4.93
CA THR A 32 -4.84 7.20 5.22
C THR A 32 -6.18 7.92 5.34
N ASP A 33 -7.24 7.15 5.48
CA ASP A 33 -8.49 7.65 6.03
C ASP A 33 -8.38 7.88 7.56
N ASN A 34 -9.50 8.24 8.20
CA ASN A 34 -9.57 8.48 9.64
C ASN A 34 -9.93 7.23 10.45
N GLY A 35 -9.69 6.03 9.91
CA GLY A 35 -9.93 4.77 10.61
C GLY A 35 -9.19 4.68 11.94
N THR A 36 -9.79 4.00 12.91
CA THR A 36 -9.21 3.82 14.24
C THR A 36 -7.94 2.96 14.23
N GLU A 37 -7.73 2.19 13.18
CA GLU A 37 -6.51 1.45 12.91
C GLU A 37 -5.29 2.34 12.62
N TYR A 38 -5.52 3.59 12.21
CA TYR A 38 -4.47 4.57 11.85
C TYR A 38 -4.41 5.77 12.79
N LYS A 39 -5.49 6.07 13.50
CA LYS A 39 -5.62 7.28 14.30
C LYS A 39 -6.27 7.04 15.65
N GLY A 40 -5.67 7.61 16.68
CA GLY A 40 -6.15 7.49 18.06
C GLY A 40 -5.33 8.35 19.02
N ASN A 41 -5.23 7.92 20.27
CA ASN A 41 -4.38 8.58 21.25
C ASN A 41 -2.90 8.25 20.98
N LEU A 42 -2.11 9.25 20.63
CA LEU A 42 -0.69 9.10 20.25
C LEU A 42 0.14 8.31 21.29
N ARG A 43 -0.14 8.50 22.58
CA ARG A 43 0.61 7.80 23.65
C ARG A 43 0.31 6.30 23.73
N LYS A 44 -0.81 5.84 23.19
CA LYS A 44 -1.31 4.46 23.28
C LYS A 44 -1.53 3.80 21.93
N HIS A 45 -1.38 4.53 20.84
CA HIS A 45 -1.69 4.04 19.49
C HIS A 45 -0.44 3.52 18.79
N GLU A 46 -0.37 2.21 18.59
CA GLU A 46 0.81 1.52 18.07
C GLU A 46 1.23 2.00 16.67
N PHE A 47 0.26 2.17 15.77
CA PHE A 47 0.56 2.64 14.41
C PHE A 47 1.11 4.08 14.40
N MET A 48 0.49 4.97 15.17
CA MET A 48 0.96 6.36 15.27
C MET A 48 2.35 6.44 15.91
N ARG A 49 2.60 5.62 16.93
CA ARG A 49 3.92 5.53 17.57
C ARG A 49 5.00 5.08 16.59
N LEU A 50 4.72 4.04 15.80
CA LEU A 50 5.65 3.53 14.79
C LEU A 50 5.94 4.57 13.70
N CYS A 51 4.95 5.31 13.25
CA CYS A 51 5.16 6.43 12.31
C CYS A 51 6.09 7.49 12.91
N THR A 52 5.85 7.89 14.16
CA THR A 52 6.67 8.90 14.86
C THR A 52 8.11 8.43 15.02
N GLU A 53 8.33 7.19 15.44
CA GLU A 53 9.67 6.60 15.62
C GLU A 53 10.46 6.52 14.30
N ASN A 54 9.79 6.41 13.17
CA ASN A 54 10.40 6.34 11.85
C ASN A 54 10.38 7.69 11.09
N ASN A 55 10.05 8.78 11.75
CA ASN A 55 9.94 10.12 11.17
C ASN A 55 8.96 10.20 9.98
N ILE A 56 7.89 9.45 10.03
CA ILE A 56 6.85 9.42 9.02
C ILE A 56 5.74 10.39 9.43
N LYS A 57 5.48 11.38 8.58
CA LYS A 57 4.36 12.30 8.77
C LYS A 57 3.06 11.60 8.38
N GLN A 58 2.14 11.47 9.33
CA GLN A 58 0.78 11.01 9.03
C GLN A 58 -0.08 12.14 8.46
N SER A 59 -0.78 11.85 7.38
CA SER A 59 -1.80 12.73 6.79
C SER A 59 -3.07 11.94 6.57
N PHE A 60 -4.21 12.60 6.78
CA PHE A 60 -5.51 11.96 6.77
C PHE A 60 -6.43 12.58 5.71
N THR A 61 -7.36 11.79 5.18
CA THR A 61 -8.42 12.30 4.30
C THR A 61 -9.24 13.34 5.05
N ARG A 62 -9.64 14.40 4.33
CA ARG A 62 -10.56 15.39 4.89
C ARG A 62 -11.94 14.77 5.03
N PRO A 63 -12.66 15.01 6.13
CA PRO A 63 -14.05 14.59 6.26
C PRO A 63 -14.88 15.11 5.08
N HIS A 64 -15.76 14.27 4.56
CA HIS A 64 -16.64 14.58 3.43
C HIS A 64 -15.97 14.92 2.09
N THR A 65 -14.68 14.58 1.92
CA THR A 65 -13.96 14.79 0.66
C THR A 65 -13.40 13.45 0.15
N PRO A 66 -14.22 12.56 -0.45
CA PRO A 66 -13.81 11.22 -0.86
C PRO A 66 -12.71 11.20 -1.94
N ARG A 67 -12.52 12.28 -2.68
CA ARG A 67 -11.51 12.37 -3.77
C ARG A 67 -10.07 12.31 -3.30
N THR A 68 -9.78 12.57 -2.03
CA THR A 68 -8.41 12.66 -1.51
C THR A 68 -7.71 11.31 -1.33
N ASN A 69 -8.44 10.19 -1.37
CA ASN A 69 -7.89 8.82 -1.31
C ASN A 69 -8.08 8.02 -2.63
N GLY A 70 -8.40 8.70 -3.73
CA GLY A 70 -8.76 8.06 -4.98
C GLY A 70 -7.69 7.15 -5.59
N LYS A 71 -6.40 7.42 -5.35
CA LYS A 71 -5.30 6.56 -5.85
C LYS A 71 -5.30 5.20 -5.15
N ALA A 72 -5.43 5.17 -3.84
CA ALA A 72 -5.51 3.93 -3.06
C ALA A 72 -6.77 3.13 -3.43
N GLU A 73 -7.92 3.80 -3.51
CA GLU A 73 -9.18 3.17 -3.93
C GLU A 73 -9.08 2.55 -5.33
N ARG A 74 -8.41 3.22 -6.27
CA ARG A 74 -8.20 2.70 -7.62
C ARG A 74 -7.34 1.43 -7.61
N VAL A 75 -6.26 1.41 -6.83
CA VAL A 75 -5.40 0.23 -6.70
C VAL A 75 -6.16 -0.93 -6.04
N ILE A 76 -6.88 -0.67 -4.96
CA ILE A 76 -7.72 -1.67 -4.28
C ILE A 76 -8.75 -2.24 -5.25
N LYS A 77 -9.45 -1.39 -6.00
CA LYS A 77 -10.42 -1.84 -7.01
C LYS A 77 -9.77 -2.71 -8.08
N THR A 78 -8.59 -2.34 -8.56
CA THR A 78 -7.85 -3.13 -9.54
C THR A 78 -7.50 -4.52 -9.00
N ILE A 79 -7.01 -4.61 -7.76
CA ILE A 79 -6.73 -5.89 -7.09
C ILE A 79 -8.00 -6.73 -6.98
N GLN A 80 -9.11 -6.12 -6.58
CA GLN A 80 -10.39 -6.82 -6.46
C GLN A 80 -10.89 -7.35 -7.81
N ASP A 81 -10.89 -6.53 -8.84
CA ASP A 81 -11.48 -6.86 -10.13
C ASP A 81 -10.61 -7.81 -10.96
N MET A 82 -9.30 -7.65 -10.93
CA MET A 82 -8.37 -8.45 -11.72
C MET A 82 -7.96 -9.76 -11.06
N TRP A 83 -8.00 -9.83 -9.73
CA TRP A 83 -7.46 -10.95 -8.99
C TRP A 83 -8.48 -11.57 -8.02
N LEU A 84 -8.95 -10.83 -7.02
CA LEU A 84 -9.74 -11.39 -5.91
C LEU A 84 -11.06 -12.01 -6.38
N LYS A 85 -11.77 -11.36 -7.29
CA LYS A 85 -13.07 -11.86 -7.82
C LYS A 85 -12.93 -12.98 -8.84
N LYS A 86 -11.77 -13.14 -9.44
CA LYS A 86 -11.52 -14.07 -10.55
C LYS A 86 -10.80 -15.35 -10.10
N THR A 87 -10.28 -15.38 -8.90
CA THR A 87 -9.48 -16.51 -8.40
C THR A 87 -10.18 -17.20 -7.25
N ARG A 88 -10.24 -18.54 -7.30
CA ARG A 88 -10.65 -19.38 -6.17
C ARG A 88 -9.41 -19.79 -5.39
N PHE A 89 -9.47 -19.66 -4.07
CA PHE A 89 -8.35 -19.97 -3.19
C PHE A 89 -8.64 -21.23 -2.39
N ALA A 90 -7.70 -22.19 -2.41
CA ALA A 90 -7.81 -23.44 -1.66
C ALA A 90 -7.63 -23.25 -0.15
N SER A 91 -6.87 -22.23 0.26
CA SER A 91 -6.58 -21.91 1.65
C SER A 91 -6.18 -20.46 1.83
N ARG A 92 -6.05 -20.01 3.09
CA ARG A 92 -5.53 -18.68 3.42
C ARG A 92 -4.06 -18.51 2.99
N ILE A 93 -3.26 -19.57 3.12
CA ILE A 93 -1.86 -19.57 2.68
C ILE A 93 -1.79 -19.44 1.17
N HIS A 94 -2.58 -20.22 0.44
CA HIS A 94 -2.69 -20.11 -1.02
C HIS A 94 -3.08 -18.69 -1.47
N ARG A 95 -4.09 -18.10 -0.81
CA ARG A 95 -4.50 -16.71 -1.08
C ARG A 95 -3.37 -15.70 -0.90
N LYS A 96 -2.55 -15.82 0.14
CA LYS A 96 -1.39 -14.95 0.37
C LYS A 96 -0.33 -15.13 -0.71
N GLN A 97 -0.03 -16.36 -1.10
CA GLN A 97 0.94 -16.66 -2.16
C GLN A 97 0.49 -16.08 -3.51
N GLU A 98 -0.77 -16.24 -3.85
CA GLU A 98 -1.33 -15.68 -5.08
C GLU A 98 -1.36 -14.15 -5.07
N LEU A 99 -1.57 -13.51 -3.92
CA LEU A 99 -1.44 -12.06 -3.80
C LEU A 99 -0.02 -11.59 -4.15
N ILE A 100 1.00 -12.26 -3.64
CA ILE A 100 2.41 -11.93 -3.94
C ILE A 100 2.66 -12.05 -5.44
N ARG A 101 2.20 -13.12 -6.08
CA ARG A 101 2.32 -13.30 -7.54
C ARG A 101 1.62 -12.20 -8.31
N PHE A 102 0.41 -11.84 -7.90
CA PHE A 102 -0.35 -10.78 -8.55
C PHE A 102 0.34 -9.41 -8.40
N VAL A 103 0.84 -9.08 -7.23
CA VAL A 103 1.56 -7.83 -6.97
C VAL A 103 2.85 -7.76 -7.79
N ASN A 104 3.60 -8.85 -7.90
CA ASN A 104 4.78 -8.92 -8.76
C ASN A 104 4.42 -8.70 -10.22
N TYR A 105 3.38 -9.35 -10.72
CA TYR A 105 2.88 -9.13 -12.08
C TYR A 105 2.46 -7.66 -12.29
N TYR A 106 1.71 -7.08 -11.36
CA TYR A 106 1.26 -5.69 -11.41
C TYR A 106 2.44 -4.71 -11.48
N ASN A 107 3.47 -4.94 -10.69
CA ASN A 107 4.61 -4.04 -10.57
C ASN A 107 5.65 -4.20 -11.68
N THR A 108 5.80 -5.39 -12.27
CA THR A 108 6.93 -5.70 -13.16
C THR A 108 6.53 -6.09 -14.58
N VAL A 109 5.27 -6.42 -14.82
CA VAL A 109 4.81 -6.95 -16.12
C VAL A 109 3.68 -6.13 -16.72
N LYS A 110 2.69 -5.76 -15.90
CA LYS A 110 1.50 -5.06 -16.38
C LYS A 110 1.77 -3.60 -16.72
N PRO A 111 1.56 -3.17 -18.00
CA PRO A 111 1.68 -1.76 -18.35
C PRO A 111 0.48 -0.96 -17.80
N HIS A 112 0.73 0.28 -17.41
CA HIS A 112 -0.26 1.18 -16.82
C HIS A 112 -0.38 2.47 -17.62
N LYS A 113 -1.57 2.74 -18.17
CA LYS A 113 -1.84 3.93 -18.98
C LYS A 113 -1.56 5.25 -18.24
N GLY A 114 -1.76 5.29 -16.93
CA GLY A 114 -1.54 6.48 -16.11
C GLY A 114 -0.07 6.85 -15.91
N ILE A 115 0.85 5.99 -16.33
CA ILE A 115 2.30 6.19 -16.30
C ILE A 115 2.93 5.81 -17.66
N ASP A 116 2.32 6.27 -18.74
CA ASP A 116 2.80 6.13 -20.12
C ASP A 116 3.04 4.68 -20.57
N ASN A 117 2.18 3.76 -20.12
CA ASN A 117 2.28 2.32 -20.34
C ASN A 117 3.55 1.66 -19.74
N LEU A 118 4.22 2.32 -18.82
CA LEU A 118 5.27 1.70 -18.03
C LEU A 118 4.68 0.81 -16.92
N THR A 119 5.48 -0.09 -16.42
CA THR A 119 5.20 -0.77 -15.16
C THR A 119 5.59 0.15 -13.98
N PRO A 120 5.01 -0.04 -12.79
CA PRO A 120 5.44 0.72 -11.60
C PRO A 120 6.94 0.61 -11.31
N MET A 121 7.55 -0.55 -11.57
CA MET A 121 8.98 -0.74 -11.38
C MET A 121 9.83 0.06 -12.39
N GLU A 122 9.43 0.08 -13.66
CA GLU A 122 10.08 0.92 -14.67
C GLU A 122 9.97 2.41 -14.35
N GLN A 123 8.78 2.85 -13.93
CA GLN A 123 8.57 4.23 -13.51
C GLN A 123 9.46 4.61 -12.31
N LEU A 124 9.55 3.73 -11.31
CA LEU A 124 10.40 3.93 -10.15
C LEU A 124 11.89 3.98 -10.53
N THR A 125 12.32 3.07 -11.40
CA THR A 125 13.69 3.03 -11.92
C THR A 125 14.03 4.32 -12.66
N ASN A 126 13.16 4.79 -13.54
CA ASN A 126 13.36 6.04 -14.28
C ASN A 126 13.41 7.27 -13.37
N TYR A 127 12.67 7.25 -12.26
CA TYR A 127 12.69 8.33 -11.27
C TYR A 127 14.04 8.42 -10.53
N PHE A 128 14.57 7.30 -10.07
CA PHE A 128 15.84 7.26 -9.32
C PHE A 128 17.09 7.24 -10.21
N TYR A 129 16.97 6.71 -11.41
CA TYR A 129 18.04 6.56 -12.38
C TYR A 129 17.59 7.08 -13.74
N PRO A 130 17.36 8.39 -13.87
CA PRO A 130 16.93 8.95 -15.15
C PRO A 130 18.00 8.65 -16.21
N GLN A 131 17.54 8.12 -17.35
CA GLN A 131 18.42 7.90 -18.49
C GLN A 131 18.90 9.27 -18.97
N GLU A 132 20.20 9.49 -18.98
CA GLU A 132 20.77 10.66 -19.65
C GLU A 132 20.50 10.53 -21.16
N LEU A 133 19.82 11.49 -21.68
CA LEU A 133 19.56 11.59 -23.13
C LEU A 133 20.81 12.12 -23.86
#